data_f3338efb9676de09e8d660a9c02a9e4d
#
_entry.id   f3338efb9676de09e8d660a9c02a9e4d
#
_cell.length_a   1.000
_cell.length_b   1.000
_cell.length_c   1.000
_cell.angle_alpha   90.00
_cell.angle_beta   90.00
_cell.angle_gamma   90.00
#
_symmetry.space_group_name_H-M   'P 1'
#
loop_
_entity.id
_entity.type
_entity.pdbx_description
1 polymer ?
#
loop_
_entity_poly.entity_id
_entity_poly.type
_entity_poly.pdbx_seq_one_letter_code
_entity_poly.pdbx_strand_id
1 'polypeptide(L)'
;SEDIQMKSQIGILNVGYIKVAQLKTYSTEELKKIITHYEEVLDNITAPNSRTLPIVLEYAELLAYHNEDREKALKVLSDSENSPFLTDIKKAEIKMLMADIEVINGNVWDASLMYMQISEGFNYETIGNRAKFKNARIFYYEGEFDFAQSQLDVLKQSTSKLLSNDAIQLSVSITDNYGL
;
A
#
# COMPACT_ATOMS: atom_id res chain seq x y z
N SER A 1 -31.59 -2.97 -10.33
CA SER A 1 -31.49 -2.37 -9.01
C SER A 1 -30.09 -1.79 -8.82
N GLU A 2 -29.94 -0.76 -8.01
CA GLU A 2 -28.66 -0.06 -7.77
C GLU A 2 -27.50 -1.01 -7.41
N ASP A 3 -27.76 -2.09 -6.64
CA ASP A 3 -26.75 -3.08 -6.25
C ASP A 3 -26.19 -3.88 -7.44
N ILE A 4 -27.00 -4.17 -8.45
CA ILE A 4 -26.57 -4.85 -9.68
C ILE A 4 -25.72 -3.90 -10.53
N GLN A 5 -26.11 -2.64 -10.61
CA GLN A 5 -25.39 -1.63 -11.37
C GLN A 5 -24.02 -1.34 -10.75
N MET A 6 -23.94 -1.21 -9.42
CA MET A 6 -22.68 -1.07 -8.69
C MET A 6 -21.76 -2.26 -8.90
N LYS A 7 -22.25 -3.50 -8.79
CA LYS A 7 -21.47 -4.71 -9.05
C LYS A 7 -20.91 -4.77 -10.48
N SER A 8 -21.70 -4.34 -11.47
CA SER A 8 -21.26 -4.28 -12.85
C SER A 8 -20.14 -3.26 -13.05
N GLN A 9 -20.26 -2.07 -12.45
CA GLN A 9 -19.24 -1.03 -12.49
C GLN A 9 -17.94 -1.49 -11.83
N ILE A 10 -18.01 -2.10 -10.65
CA ILE A 10 -16.83 -2.69 -9.97
C ILE A 10 -16.15 -3.72 -10.86
N GLY A 11 -16.92 -4.57 -11.56
CA GLY A 11 -16.34 -5.55 -12.49
C GLY A 11 -15.56 -4.90 -13.64
N ILE A 12 -16.06 -3.81 -14.19
CA ILE A 12 -15.39 -3.05 -15.27
C ILE A 12 -14.09 -2.39 -14.74
N LEU A 13 -14.15 -1.78 -13.56
CA LEU A 13 -12.97 -1.18 -12.91
C LEU A 13 -11.87 -2.22 -12.67
N ASN A 14 -12.23 -3.39 -12.14
CA ASN A 14 -11.29 -4.50 -11.92
C ASN A 14 -10.58 -4.93 -13.19
N VAL A 15 -11.30 -5.07 -14.32
CA VAL A 15 -10.69 -5.41 -15.61
C VAL A 15 -9.71 -4.31 -16.05
N GLY A 16 -10.09 -3.04 -15.88
CA GLY A 16 -9.22 -1.89 -16.17
C GLY A 16 -7.95 -1.90 -15.32
N TYR A 17 -8.09 -2.14 -14.01
CA TYR A 17 -6.97 -2.23 -13.09
C TYR A 17 -6.01 -3.37 -13.46
N ILE A 18 -6.52 -4.58 -13.68
CA ILE A 18 -5.71 -5.73 -14.10
C ILE A 18 -4.92 -5.41 -15.37
N LYS A 19 -5.57 -4.78 -16.36
CA LYS A 19 -4.93 -4.41 -17.62
C LYS A 19 -3.74 -3.46 -17.39
N VAL A 20 -3.88 -2.47 -16.52
CA VAL A 20 -2.84 -1.48 -16.23
C VAL A 20 -1.80 -2.03 -15.27
N ALA A 21 -2.20 -2.48 -14.10
CA ALA A 21 -1.28 -2.80 -13.00
C ALA A 21 -0.59 -4.15 -13.17
N GLN A 22 -1.27 -5.14 -13.72
CA GLN A 22 -0.74 -6.51 -13.84
C GLN A 22 -0.21 -6.81 -15.24
N LEU A 23 -1.01 -6.59 -16.27
CA LEU A 23 -0.62 -6.93 -17.65
C LEU A 23 0.27 -5.87 -18.30
N LYS A 24 0.24 -4.63 -17.81
CA LYS A 24 0.99 -3.48 -18.35
C LYS A 24 0.77 -3.28 -19.86
N THR A 25 -0.43 -3.59 -20.34
CA THR A 25 -0.83 -3.52 -21.76
C THR A 25 -1.88 -2.42 -21.94
N TYR A 26 -1.45 -1.17 -21.92
CA TYR A 26 -2.34 -0.03 -22.05
C TYR A 26 -1.64 1.13 -22.78
N SER A 27 -2.44 1.96 -23.46
CA SER A 27 -2.02 3.26 -23.96
C SER A 27 -2.33 4.37 -22.95
N THR A 28 -1.71 5.52 -23.11
CA THR A 28 -2.00 6.71 -22.28
C THR A 28 -3.51 7.09 -22.33
N GLU A 29 -4.13 6.96 -23.51
CA GLU A 29 -5.55 7.24 -23.66
C GLU A 29 -6.44 6.24 -22.93
N GLU A 30 -6.06 4.96 -22.93
CA GLU A 30 -6.78 3.93 -22.17
C GLU A 30 -6.63 4.14 -20.67
N LEU A 31 -5.44 4.50 -20.19
CA LEU A 31 -5.22 4.82 -18.77
C LEU A 31 -6.11 5.99 -18.33
N LYS A 32 -6.17 7.08 -19.12
CA LYS A 32 -7.04 8.22 -18.82
C LYS A 32 -8.52 7.83 -18.73
N LYS A 33 -9.00 7.00 -19.66
CA LYS A 33 -10.39 6.51 -19.64
C LYS A 33 -10.67 5.67 -18.39
N ILE A 34 -9.72 4.81 -17.99
CA ILE A 34 -9.84 3.99 -16.79
C ILE A 34 -9.89 4.90 -15.55
N ILE A 35 -8.98 5.87 -15.43
CA ILE A 35 -8.97 6.85 -14.33
C ILE A 35 -10.28 7.62 -14.25
N THR A 36 -10.78 8.15 -15.38
CA THR A 36 -12.06 8.86 -15.42
C THR A 36 -13.22 7.97 -14.94
N HIS A 37 -13.21 6.70 -15.30
CA HIS A 37 -14.26 5.78 -14.85
C HIS A 37 -14.18 5.50 -13.34
N TYR A 38 -12.97 5.43 -12.75
CA TYR A 38 -12.82 5.39 -11.29
C TYR A 38 -13.39 6.64 -10.63
N GLU A 39 -13.12 7.84 -11.17
CA GLU A 39 -13.64 9.12 -10.66
C GLU A 39 -15.18 9.14 -10.67
N GLU A 40 -15.78 8.75 -11.78
CA GLU A 40 -17.25 8.67 -11.91
C GLU A 40 -17.88 7.72 -10.87
N VAL A 41 -17.24 6.59 -10.58
CA VAL A 41 -17.73 5.64 -9.57
C VAL A 41 -17.50 6.18 -8.15
N LEU A 42 -16.35 6.78 -7.88
CA LEU A 42 -16.00 7.33 -6.58
C LEU A 42 -16.85 8.55 -6.21
N ASP A 43 -17.25 9.38 -7.17
CA ASP A 43 -18.14 10.53 -6.97
C ASP A 43 -19.51 10.12 -6.40
N ASN A 44 -19.93 8.87 -6.60
CA ASN A 44 -21.15 8.32 -6.03
C ASN A 44 -20.94 7.71 -4.62
N ILE A 45 -19.72 7.72 -4.08
CA ILE A 45 -19.37 7.16 -2.80
C ILE A 45 -19.10 8.30 -1.80
N THR A 46 -20.09 8.62 -0.98
CA THR A 46 -19.98 9.73 0.00
C THR A 46 -18.87 9.47 1.03
N ALA A 47 -18.71 8.23 1.48
CA ALA A 47 -17.63 7.81 2.36
C ALA A 47 -17.31 6.33 2.14
N PRO A 48 -16.04 5.96 1.96
CA PRO A 48 -15.67 4.57 1.73
C PRO A 48 -15.95 3.70 2.95
N ASN A 49 -16.30 2.44 2.68
CA ASN A 49 -16.49 1.37 3.65
C ASN A 49 -15.70 0.13 3.22
N SER A 50 -15.74 -0.94 3.98
CA SER A 50 -14.96 -2.16 3.67
C SER A 50 -15.21 -2.76 2.30
N ARG A 51 -16.39 -2.51 1.68
CA ARG A 51 -16.73 -3.01 0.33
C ARG A 51 -16.16 -2.10 -0.78
N THR A 52 -16.14 -0.79 -0.55
CA THR A 52 -15.71 0.20 -1.56
C THR A 52 -14.26 0.62 -1.41
N LEU A 53 -13.62 0.33 -0.28
CA LEU A 53 -12.20 0.62 -0.06
C LEU A 53 -11.28 0.05 -1.14
N PRO A 54 -11.45 -1.19 -1.64
CA PRO A 54 -10.60 -1.68 -2.73
C PRO A 54 -10.57 -0.76 -3.96
N ILE A 55 -11.72 -0.14 -4.31
CA ILE A 55 -11.81 0.81 -5.44
C ILE A 55 -10.95 2.05 -5.18
N VAL A 56 -10.98 2.55 -3.94
CA VAL A 56 -10.16 3.71 -3.53
C VAL A 56 -8.67 3.38 -3.62
N LEU A 57 -8.26 2.20 -3.12
CA LEU A 57 -6.86 1.78 -3.14
C LEU A 57 -6.36 1.57 -4.57
N GLU A 58 -7.13 0.86 -5.40
CA GLU A 58 -6.80 0.66 -6.82
C GLU A 58 -6.68 1.99 -7.57
N TYR A 59 -7.60 2.94 -7.34
CA TYR A 59 -7.54 4.26 -7.93
C TYR A 59 -6.28 5.03 -7.51
N ALA A 60 -5.97 5.02 -6.22
CA ALA A 60 -4.76 5.66 -5.70
C ALA A 60 -3.47 5.03 -6.28
N GLU A 61 -3.43 3.70 -6.43
CA GLU A 61 -2.33 3.01 -7.09
C GLU A 61 -2.18 3.40 -8.56
N LEU A 62 -3.29 3.47 -9.31
CA LEU A 62 -3.27 3.91 -10.70
C LEU A 62 -2.73 5.35 -10.83
N LEU A 63 -3.18 6.25 -9.96
CA LEU A 63 -2.69 7.63 -9.91
C LEU A 63 -1.20 7.68 -9.60
N ALA A 64 -0.76 7.00 -8.55
CA ALA A 64 0.61 7.12 -8.04
C ALA A 64 1.65 6.45 -8.94
N TYR A 65 1.34 5.25 -9.46
CA TYR A 65 2.33 4.40 -10.14
C TYR A 65 2.24 4.43 -11.67
N HIS A 66 1.10 4.84 -12.23
CA HIS A 66 0.87 4.80 -13.67
C HIS A 66 0.55 6.17 -14.29
N ASN A 67 -0.05 7.07 -13.52
CA ASN A 67 -0.36 8.44 -13.97
C ASN A 67 0.58 9.50 -13.38
N GLU A 68 1.52 9.11 -12.50
CA GLU A 68 2.49 9.98 -11.82
C GLU A 68 1.87 11.13 -11.00
N ASP A 69 0.57 11.04 -10.69
CA ASP A 69 -0.17 12.01 -9.89
C ASP A 69 -0.23 11.58 -8.42
N ARG A 70 0.95 11.57 -7.77
CA ARG A 70 1.11 11.10 -6.39
C ARG A 70 0.43 12.03 -5.38
N GLU A 71 0.40 13.33 -5.66
CA GLU A 71 -0.27 14.30 -4.78
C GLU A 71 -1.76 14.01 -4.69
N LYS A 72 -2.42 13.79 -5.83
CA LYS A 72 -3.85 13.43 -5.87
C LYS A 72 -4.09 12.07 -5.21
N ALA A 73 -3.20 11.09 -5.41
CA ALA A 73 -3.30 9.78 -4.77
C ALA A 73 -3.27 9.91 -3.24
N LEU A 74 -2.29 10.63 -2.69
CA LEU A 74 -2.18 10.87 -1.24
C LEU A 74 -3.39 11.61 -0.69
N LYS A 75 -3.92 12.60 -1.41
CA LYS A 75 -5.12 13.33 -1.01
C LYS A 75 -6.33 12.40 -0.92
N VAL A 76 -6.59 11.59 -1.94
CA VAL A 76 -7.70 10.63 -1.96
C VAL A 76 -7.60 9.63 -0.80
N LEU A 77 -6.40 9.15 -0.51
CA LEU A 77 -6.15 8.23 0.61
C LEU A 77 -6.37 8.91 1.96
N SER A 78 -5.84 10.12 2.17
CA SER A 78 -6.01 10.89 3.40
C SER A 78 -7.48 11.23 3.68
N ASP A 79 -8.22 11.66 2.65
CA ASP A 79 -9.65 11.93 2.78
C ASP A 79 -10.43 10.63 3.15
N SER A 80 -10.03 9.50 2.58
CA SER A 80 -10.66 8.20 2.80
C SER A 80 -10.36 7.63 4.20
N GLU A 81 -9.17 7.86 4.76
CA GLU A 81 -8.78 7.41 6.11
C GLU A 81 -9.72 7.95 7.19
N ASN A 82 -10.30 9.14 6.97
CA ASN A 82 -11.24 9.77 7.89
C ASN A 82 -12.64 9.15 7.88
N SER A 83 -12.91 8.16 7.03
CA SER A 83 -14.25 7.55 6.97
C SER A 83 -14.61 6.86 8.29
N PRO A 84 -15.82 7.15 8.84
CA PRO A 84 -16.30 6.50 10.05
C PRO A 84 -16.74 5.04 9.82
N PHE A 85 -16.84 4.59 8.57
CA PHE A 85 -17.29 3.25 8.19
C PHE A 85 -16.14 2.26 7.98
N LEU A 86 -14.90 2.69 8.22
CA LEU A 86 -13.71 1.85 8.13
C LEU A 86 -13.25 1.39 9.51
N THR A 87 -12.88 0.12 9.60
CA THR A 87 -12.20 -0.42 10.77
C THR A 87 -10.75 0.04 10.82
N ASP A 88 -10.12 -0.02 12.00
CA ASP A 88 -8.72 0.40 12.16
C ASP A 88 -7.77 -0.35 11.24
N ILE A 89 -8.00 -1.65 11.01
CA ILE A 89 -7.19 -2.42 10.05
C ILE A 89 -7.35 -1.92 8.61
N LYS A 90 -8.54 -1.45 8.23
CA LYS A 90 -8.79 -0.86 6.91
C LYS A 90 -8.15 0.52 6.76
N LYS A 91 -8.11 1.30 7.82
CA LYS A 91 -7.34 2.55 7.87
C LYS A 91 -5.83 2.29 7.79
N ALA A 92 -5.36 1.21 8.43
CA ALA A 92 -3.96 0.81 8.31
C ALA A 92 -3.59 0.36 6.87
N GLU A 93 -4.51 -0.27 6.11
CA GLU A 93 -4.30 -0.56 4.69
C GLU A 93 -4.10 0.74 3.86
N ILE A 94 -4.92 1.76 4.12
CA ILE A 94 -4.77 3.09 3.50
C ILE A 94 -3.40 3.70 3.85
N LYS A 95 -3.08 3.75 5.14
CA LYS A 95 -1.81 4.31 5.63
C LYS A 95 -0.59 3.56 5.07
N MET A 96 -0.70 2.24 4.88
CA MET A 96 0.34 1.43 4.23
C MET A 96 0.61 1.90 2.81
N LEU A 97 -0.43 2.14 2.01
CA LEU A 97 -0.29 2.63 0.64
C LEU A 97 0.23 4.07 0.61
N MET A 98 -0.20 4.94 1.54
CA MET A 98 0.36 6.29 1.66
C MET A 98 1.87 6.23 1.92
N ALA A 99 2.31 5.38 2.85
CA ALA A 99 3.73 5.19 3.13
C ALA A 99 4.50 4.65 1.91
N ASP A 100 3.92 3.71 1.15
CA ASP A 100 4.52 3.20 -0.09
C ASP A 100 4.72 4.32 -1.13
N ILE A 101 3.76 5.23 -1.25
CA ILE A 101 3.83 6.39 -2.15
C ILE A 101 4.89 7.39 -1.66
N GLU A 102 4.98 7.63 -0.36
CA GLU A 102 5.98 8.53 0.21
C GLU A 102 7.42 8.02 0.03
N VAL A 103 7.63 6.70 0.06
CA VAL A 103 8.94 6.11 -0.31
C VAL A 103 9.33 6.50 -1.74
N ILE A 104 8.39 6.45 -2.69
CA ILE A 104 8.64 6.81 -4.09
C ILE A 104 8.85 8.32 -4.27
N ASN A 105 8.21 9.14 -3.43
CA ASN A 105 8.43 10.59 -3.38
C ASN A 105 9.80 10.97 -2.80
N GLY A 106 10.52 10.02 -2.20
CA GLY A 106 11.78 10.27 -1.50
C GLY A 106 11.60 10.73 -0.05
N ASN A 107 10.37 10.80 0.45
CA ASN A 107 10.03 11.16 1.82
C ASN A 107 10.14 9.93 2.75
N VAL A 108 11.31 9.29 2.74
CA VAL A 108 11.52 7.97 3.37
C VAL A 108 11.29 7.98 4.88
N TRP A 109 11.54 9.11 5.56
CA TRP A 109 11.34 9.21 7.00
C TRP A 109 9.87 9.39 7.39
N ASP A 110 9.08 10.07 6.55
CA ASP A 110 7.61 10.14 6.72
C ASP A 110 6.99 8.77 6.50
N ALA A 111 7.45 8.04 5.47
CA ALA A 111 7.05 6.66 5.24
C ALA A 111 7.44 5.74 6.41
N SER A 112 8.65 5.87 6.94
CA SER A 112 9.12 5.13 8.10
C SER A 112 8.21 5.34 9.31
N LEU A 113 7.85 6.59 9.60
CA LEU A 113 6.94 6.90 10.69
C LEU A 113 5.56 6.24 10.52
N MET A 114 5.00 6.27 9.31
CA MET A 114 3.73 5.59 9.01
C MET A 114 3.83 4.08 9.21
N TYR A 115 4.90 3.43 8.71
CA TYR A 115 5.12 2.00 8.93
C TYR A 115 5.29 1.66 10.40
N MET A 116 6.00 2.48 11.19
CA MET A 116 6.13 2.29 12.63
C MET A 116 4.77 2.33 13.32
N GLN A 117 3.94 3.33 13.03
CA GLN A 117 2.60 3.45 13.60
C GLN A 117 1.74 2.21 13.30
N ILE A 118 1.80 1.69 12.07
CA ILE A 118 1.08 0.46 11.69
C ILE A 118 1.65 -0.74 12.45
N SER A 119 2.98 -0.88 12.51
CA SER A 119 3.62 -2.03 13.16
C SER A 119 3.37 -2.09 14.66
N GLU A 120 3.28 -0.95 15.32
CA GLU A 120 2.97 -0.85 16.75
C GLU A 120 1.48 -1.09 17.02
N GLY A 121 0.60 -0.51 16.23
CA GLY A 121 -0.84 -0.67 16.37
C GLY A 121 -1.33 -2.09 16.07
N PHE A 122 -0.61 -2.85 15.24
CA PHE A 122 -0.99 -4.18 14.76
C PHE A 122 0.14 -5.21 14.95
N ASN A 123 0.82 -5.16 16.09
CA ASN A 123 2.09 -5.87 16.34
C ASN A 123 2.05 -7.39 16.09
N TYR A 124 0.88 -8.04 16.28
CA TYR A 124 0.73 -9.50 16.08
C TYR A 124 -0.03 -9.86 14.80
N GLU A 125 -0.36 -8.88 13.99
CA GLU A 125 -1.13 -9.07 12.76
C GLU A 125 -0.25 -9.04 11.52
N THR A 126 -0.74 -9.63 10.44
CA THR A 126 -0.02 -9.68 9.17
C THR A 126 0.33 -8.28 8.64
N ILE A 127 -0.57 -7.32 8.81
CA ILE A 127 -0.35 -5.94 8.34
C ILE A 127 0.77 -5.26 9.12
N GLY A 128 0.82 -5.44 10.45
CA GLY A 128 1.88 -4.89 11.30
C GLY A 128 3.26 -5.50 10.97
N ASN A 129 3.31 -6.82 10.75
CA ASN A 129 4.55 -7.49 10.35
C ASN A 129 5.01 -7.03 8.96
N ARG A 130 4.10 -6.81 8.01
CA ARG A 130 4.42 -6.24 6.68
C ARG A 130 4.97 -4.82 6.80
N ALA A 131 4.37 -3.98 7.64
CA ALA A 131 4.85 -2.63 7.90
C ALA A 131 6.25 -2.65 8.52
N LYS A 132 6.49 -3.51 9.51
CA LYS A 132 7.80 -3.69 10.12
C LYS A 132 8.87 -4.09 9.09
N PHE A 133 8.55 -5.01 8.19
CA PHE A 133 9.47 -5.41 7.13
C PHE A 133 9.78 -4.27 6.15
N LYS A 134 8.75 -3.51 5.72
CA LYS A 134 8.94 -2.35 4.84
C LYS A 134 9.79 -1.28 5.51
N ASN A 135 9.60 -1.06 6.81
CA ASN A 135 10.42 -0.14 7.59
C ASN A 135 11.87 -0.61 7.71
N ALA A 136 12.10 -1.89 7.99
CA ALA A 136 13.45 -2.45 8.01
C ALA A 136 14.18 -2.27 6.66
N ARG A 137 13.46 -2.36 5.54
CA ARG A 137 14.03 -2.08 4.21
C ARG A 137 14.45 -0.62 4.05
N ILE A 138 13.71 0.35 4.57
CA ILE A 138 14.14 1.76 4.57
C ILE A 138 15.47 1.88 5.29
N PHE A 139 15.57 1.40 6.53
CA PHE A 139 16.81 1.47 7.30
C PHE A 139 17.98 0.77 6.62
N TYR A 140 17.73 -0.35 5.94
CA TYR A 140 18.75 -1.04 5.15
C TYR A 140 19.28 -0.14 4.01
N TYR A 141 18.41 0.51 3.24
CA TYR A 141 18.82 1.38 2.12
C TYR A 141 19.44 2.70 2.58
N GLU A 142 19.12 3.15 3.79
CA GLU A 142 19.72 4.34 4.41
C GLU A 142 21.06 4.01 5.12
N GLY A 143 21.47 2.73 5.14
CA GLY A 143 22.74 2.31 5.76
C GLY A 143 22.67 2.07 7.26
N GLU A 144 21.48 2.14 7.85
CA GLU A 144 21.23 1.93 9.28
C GLU A 144 21.04 0.43 9.59
N PHE A 145 22.10 -0.35 9.37
CA PHE A 145 22.05 -1.81 9.36
C PHE A 145 21.70 -2.42 10.71
N ASP A 146 22.21 -1.88 11.82
CA ASP A 146 21.91 -2.38 13.17
C ASP A 146 20.41 -2.30 13.47
N PHE A 147 19.79 -1.19 13.09
CA PHE A 147 18.36 -1.00 13.28
C PHE A 147 17.55 -1.92 12.35
N ALA A 148 17.94 -2.01 11.08
CA ALA A 148 17.33 -2.94 10.15
C ALA A 148 17.39 -4.37 10.65
N GLN A 149 18.57 -4.82 11.12
CA GLN A 149 18.79 -6.16 11.64
C GLN A 149 17.89 -6.46 12.84
N SER A 150 17.78 -5.53 13.79
CA SER A 150 16.94 -5.71 14.99
C SER A 150 15.44 -5.93 14.63
N GLN A 151 14.94 -5.23 13.62
CA GLN A 151 13.56 -5.42 13.12
C GLN A 151 13.38 -6.77 12.41
N LEU A 152 14.38 -7.17 11.62
CA LEU A 152 14.36 -8.43 10.88
C LEU A 152 14.41 -9.65 11.80
N ASP A 153 15.16 -9.58 12.90
CA ASP A 153 15.26 -10.67 13.88
C ASP A 153 13.90 -11.02 14.49
N VAL A 154 13.06 -10.02 14.74
CA VAL A 154 11.67 -10.24 15.19
C VAL A 154 10.85 -10.94 14.10
N LEU A 155 11.02 -10.54 12.85
CA LEU A 155 10.24 -11.06 11.72
C LEU A 155 10.62 -12.48 11.29
N LYS A 156 11.85 -12.93 11.57
CA LYS A 156 12.29 -14.32 11.32
C LYS A 156 11.41 -15.36 12.03
N GLN A 157 10.77 -14.97 13.12
CA GLN A 157 9.84 -15.80 13.90
C GLN A 157 8.36 -15.61 13.48
N SER A 158 8.11 -14.87 12.41
CA SER A 158 6.74 -14.63 11.92
C SER A 158 6.06 -15.91 11.50
N THR A 159 4.73 -15.98 11.73
CA THR A 159 3.87 -17.08 11.28
C THR A 159 3.73 -17.13 9.75
N SER A 160 3.94 -16.02 9.06
CA SER A 160 3.97 -15.95 7.60
C SER A 160 5.32 -16.44 7.06
N LYS A 161 5.33 -17.61 6.42
CA LYS A 161 6.54 -18.20 5.82
C LYS A 161 7.18 -17.28 4.77
N LEU A 162 6.37 -16.59 3.96
CA LEU A 162 6.87 -15.68 2.93
C LEU A 162 7.61 -14.52 3.57
N LEU A 163 6.98 -13.84 4.54
CA LEU A 163 7.58 -12.70 5.24
C LEU A 163 8.82 -13.10 6.04
N SER A 164 8.78 -14.30 6.68
CA SER A 164 9.93 -14.84 7.41
C SER A 164 11.11 -15.10 6.45
N ASN A 165 10.88 -15.66 5.28
CA ASN A 165 11.91 -15.89 4.27
C ASN A 165 12.50 -14.58 3.75
N ASP A 166 11.66 -13.58 3.45
CA ASP A 166 12.11 -12.26 3.01
C ASP A 166 12.98 -11.58 4.09
N ALA A 167 12.56 -11.69 5.35
CA ALA A 167 13.32 -11.16 6.48
C ALA A 167 14.67 -11.88 6.66
N ILE A 168 14.71 -13.20 6.51
CA ILE A 168 15.95 -13.99 6.56
C ILE A 168 16.89 -13.57 5.41
N GLN A 169 16.40 -13.47 4.19
CA GLN A 169 17.22 -13.08 3.05
C GLN A 169 17.85 -11.68 3.22
N LEU A 170 17.06 -10.71 3.67
CA LEU A 170 17.58 -9.36 3.89
C LEU A 170 18.59 -9.33 5.06
N SER A 171 18.31 -10.06 6.14
CA SER A 171 19.22 -10.20 7.28
C SER A 171 20.56 -10.85 6.88
N VAL A 172 20.54 -11.91 6.07
CA VAL A 172 21.76 -12.54 5.54
C VAL A 172 22.53 -11.54 4.68
N SER A 173 21.86 -10.75 3.85
CA SER A 173 22.51 -9.70 3.04
C SER A 173 23.24 -8.67 3.91
N ILE A 174 22.71 -8.34 5.09
CA ILE A 174 23.36 -7.44 6.06
C ILE A 174 24.60 -8.12 6.66
N THR A 175 24.44 -9.33 7.22
CA THR A 175 25.54 -10.02 7.91
C THR A 175 26.70 -10.37 6.98
N ASP A 176 26.42 -10.80 5.76
CA ASP A 176 27.45 -11.20 4.79
C ASP A 176 28.24 -10.02 4.21
N ASN A 177 27.61 -8.84 4.08
CA ASN A 177 28.25 -7.70 3.44
C ASN A 177 28.78 -6.66 4.43
N TYR A 178 28.26 -6.61 5.65
CA TYR A 178 28.59 -5.56 6.62
C TYR A 178 29.16 -6.10 7.93
N GLY A 179 29.29 -7.40 8.08
CA GLY A 179 29.98 -8.03 9.21
C GLY A 179 29.29 -7.90 10.57
N LEU A 180 27.95 -7.75 10.58
CA LEU A 180 27.11 -7.63 11.78
C LEU A 180 26.65 -8.99 12.31
#